data_54f392c0bfc519c2f09647cfae24b76e
#
_entry.id   54f392c0bfc519c2f09647cfae24b76e
#
_cell.length_a   1.000
_cell.length_b   1.000
_cell.length_c   1.000
_cell.angle_alpha   90.00
_cell.angle_beta   90.00
_cell.angle_gamma   90.00
#
_symmetry.space_group_name_H-M   'P 1'
#
loop_
_entity.id
_entity.type
_entity.pdbx_description
1 polymer ?
#
loop_
_entity_poly.entity_id
_entity_poly.type
_entity_poly.pdbx_seq_one_letter_code
_entity_poly.pdbx_strand_id
1 'polypeptide(L)'
;MARNDGVDRTCARNMDVTDNDIGDAQAHNEREKEIYSNEDIIPERSSLNVHFKEPTGSYAEMFEQMKADNIISTRGLKADAVHFNEMVFDVNSAYFDNHGGYEYARQFYEEAYKSAVEIVGGEQYILSAVMHADEINRAMSEALGKDVFHYHLHVVYVLSLIHISEPTRH
;
A
#
# COMPACT_ATOMS: atom_id res chain seq x y z
N MET A 1 -11.23 -2.56 -16.89
CA MET A 1 -10.87 -2.16 -18.27
C MET A 1 -10.08 -0.87 -18.24
N ALA A 2 -8.86 -0.90 -18.70
CA ALA A 2 -8.11 0.34 -18.92
C ALA A 2 -8.78 1.12 -20.07
N ARG A 3 -9.29 2.29 -19.78
CA ARG A 3 -9.84 3.18 -20.82
C ARG A 3 -8.69 3.89 -21.51
N ASN A 4 -8.49 3.63 -22.76
CA ASN A 4 -7.47 4.32 -23.57
C ASN A 4 -8.11 5.57 -24.24
N ASP A 5 -8.45 6.56 -23.42
CA ASP A 5 -9.07 7.81 -23.87
C ASP A 5 -8.12 9.02 -23.72
N GLY A 6 -6.84 8.76 -23.44
CA GLY A 6 -5.83 9.79 -23.29
C GLY A 6 -5.93 10.61 -22.00
N VAL A 7 -6.77 10.19 -21.07
CA VAL A 7 -6.96 10.89 -19.80
C VAL A 7 -6.19 10.16 -18.70
N ASP A 8 -5.27 10.86 -18.04
CA ASP A 8 -4.58 10.36 -16.86
C ASP A 8 -5.52 10.38 -15.65
N ARG A 9 -5.63 9.22 -15.00
CA ARG A 9 -6.50 9.05 -13.84
C ARG A 9 -5.69 8.55 -12.66
N THR A 10 -5.86 9.23 -11.55
CA THR A 10 -5.37 8.77 -10.25
C THR A 10 -6.55 8.22 -9.44
N CYS A 11 -6.29 7.18 -8.70
CA CYS A 11 -7.23 6.63 -7.74
C CYS A 11 -6.53 6.41 -6.40
N ALA A 12 -7.20 6.83 -5.33
CA ALA A 12 -6.81 6.46 -3.97
C ALA A 12 -7.98 5.73 -3.34
N ARG A 13 -7.77 4.50 -2.91
CA ARG A 13 -8.78 3.68 -2.25
C ARG A 13 -8.33 3.38 -0.84
N ASN A 14 -9.30 3.32 0.06
CA ASN A 14 -9.06 2.92 1.43
C ASN A 14 -9.95 1.73 1.77
N MET A 15 -9.38 0.67 2.32
CA MET A 15 -10.08 -0.57 2.60
C MET A 15 -9.82 -1.00 4.05
N ASP A 16 -10.89 -1.47 4.71
CA ASP A 16 -10.76 -2.15 5.98
C ASP A 16 -10.07 -3.49 5.80
N VAL A 17 -9.15 -3.82 6.70
CA VAL A 17 -8.51 -5.13 6.75
C VAL A 17 -8.77 -5.73 8.12
N THR A 18 -9.46 -6.86 8.14
CA THR A 18 -9.80 -7.55 9.39
C THR A 18 -8.60 -8.27 9.99
N ASP A 19 -8.69 -8.60 11.27
CA ASP A 19 -7.65 -9.39 11.95
C ASP A 19 -7.44 -10.76 11.29
N ASN A 20 -8.48 -11.33 10.68
CA ASN A 20 -8.37 -12.58 9.93
C ASN A 20 -7.66 -12.42 8.59
N ASP A 21 -7.76 -11.26 7.96
CA ASP A 21 -7.24 -11.00 6.62
C ASP A 21 -5.85 -10.36 6.62
N ILE A 22 -5.38 -9.86 7.77
CA ILE A 22 -4.11 -9.11 7.83
C ILE A 22 -2.90 -9.94 7.43
N GLY A 23 -2.91 -11.24 7.70
CA GLY A 23 -1.85 -12.15 7.29
C GLY A 23 -1.80 -12.34 5.77
N ASP A 24 -2.95 -12.45 5.12
CA ASP A 24 -3.05 -12.56 3.67
C ASP A 24 -2.65 -11.24 2.98
N ALA A 25 -3.07 -10.12 3.55
CA ALA A 25 -2.67 -8.79 3.07
C ALA A 25 -1.15 -8.63 3.12
N GLN A 26 -0.53 -9.03 4.23
CA GLN A 26 0.92 -9.02 4.38
C GLN A 26 1.61 -9.91 3.34
N ALA A 27 1.18 -11.16 3.22
CA ALA A 27 1.77 -12.11 2.30
C ALA A 27 1.69 -11.63 0.83
N HIS A 28 0.60 -10.94 0.48
CA HIS A 28 0.45 -10.34 -0.84
C HIS A 28 1.38 -9.12 -1.02
N ASN A 29 1.33 -8.18 -0.09
CA ASN A 29 2.06 -6.92 -0.20
C ASN A 29 3.58 -7.11 -0.12
N GLU A 30 4.02 -8.02 0.75
CA GLU A 30 5.46 -8.31 0.96
C GLU A 30 5.98 -9.42 0.04
N ARG A 31 5.14 -9.91 -0.88
CA ARG A 31 5.50 -10.97 -1.83
C ARG A 31 6.05 -12.22 -1.15
N GLU A 32 5.37 -12.69 -0.11
CA GLU A 32 5.76 -13.87 0.67
C GLU A 32 5.25 -15.19 0.09
N LYS A 33 4.41 -15.17 -0.94
CA LYS A 33 3.86 -16.36 -1.58
C LYS A 33 4.75 -16.83 -2.72
N GLU A 34 4.85 -18.13 -2.90
CA GLU A 34 5.54 -18.73 -4.06
C GLU A 34 4.71 -18.63 -5.34
N ILE A 35 3.38 -18.71 -5.20
CA ILE A 35 2.43 -18.69 -6.31
C ILE A 35 1.33 -17.67 -5.98
N TYR A 36 1.02 -16.82 -6.95
CA TYR A 36 -0.05 -15.84 -6.85
C TYR A 36 -1.18 -16.19 -7.80
N SER A 37 -2.42 -15.98 -7.37
CA SER A 37 -3.61 -16.11 -8.23
C SER A 37 -3.64 -15.02 -9.32
N ASN A 38 -2.99 -13.88 -9.08
CA ASN A 38 -2.82 -12.84 -10.08
C ASN A 38 -1.65 -13.20 -10.99
N GLU A 39 -1.97 -13.66 -12.19
CA GLU A 39 -0.99 -14.06 -13.21
C GLU A 39 -0.17 -12.88 -13.78
N ASP A 40 -0.59 -11.65 -13.51
CA ASP A 40 0.12 -10.44 -13.96
C ASP A 40 1.34 -10.13 -13.11
N ILE A 41 1.48 -10.77 -11.95
CA ILE A 41 2.67 -10.64 -11.11
C ILE A 41 3.83 -11.41 -11.77
N ILE A 42 4.93 -10.70 -11.98
CA ILE A 42 6.17 -11.25 -12.54
C ILE A 42 7.20 -11.34 -11.42
N PRO A 43 7.43 -12.54 -10.84
CA PRO A 43 8.29 -12.70 -9.66
C PRO A 43 9.73 -12.19 -9.86
N GLU A 44 10.26 -12.28 -11.07
CA GLU A 44 11.60 -11.81 -11.41
C GLU A 44 11.76 -10.29 -11.26
N ARG A 45 10.65 -9.56 -11.25
CA ARG A 45 10.63 -8.11 -11.05
C ARG A 45 10.35 -7.69 -9.61
N SER A 46 10.07 -8.61 -8.71
CA SER A 46 9.74 -8.26 -7.32
C SER A 46 10.90 -7.56 -6.59
N SER A 47 12.13 -7.75 -7.04
CA SER A 47 13.30 -7.00 -6.56
C SER A 47 13.24 -5.50 -6.88
N LEU A 48 12.39 -5.08 -7.81
CA LEU A 48 12.16 -3.68 -8.17
C LEU A 48 11.09 -3.00 -7.31
N ASN A 49 10.37 -3.76 -6.48
CA ASN A 49 9.43 -3.21 -5.52
C ASN A 49 10.19 -2.36 -4.51
N VAL A 50 9.63 -1.22 -4.14
CA VAL A 50 10.30 -0.24 -3.28
C VAL A 50 9.51 -0.05 -2.00
N HIS A 51 10.15 -0.30 -0.87
CA HIS A 51 9.60 0.06 0.43
C HIS A 51 9.98 1.50 0.78
N PHE A 52 8.98 2.34 1.00
CA PHE A 52 9.16 3.66 1.62
C PHE A 52 9.16 3.54 3.15
N LYS A 53 8.49 2.50 3.65
CA LYS A 53 8.63 2.02 5.03
C LYS A 53 8.61 0.50 5.03
N GLU A 54 9.68 -0.11 5.51
CA GLU A 54 9.73 -1.56 5.68
C GLU A 54 9.08 -1.99 6.99
N PRO A 55 8.32 -3.11 6.99
CA PRO A 55 7.82 -3.67 8.23
C PRO A 55 8.97 -4.23 9.08
N THR A 56 8.86 -4.10 10.40
CA THR A 56 9.85 -4.61 11.36
C THR A 56 9.54 -6.03 11.85
N GLY A 57 8.46 -6.61 11.35
CA GLY A 57 7.99 -7.94 11.69
C GLY A 57 6.69 -8.20 10.94
N SER A 58 5.93 -9.21 11.34
CA SER A 58 4.59 -9.37 10.78
C SER A 58 3.71 -8.18 11.17
N TYR A 59 2.70 -7.89 10.35
CA TYR A 59 1.79 -6.78 10.64
C TYR A 59 1.07 -6.98 11.98
N ALA A 60 0.67 -8.21 12.28
CA ALA A 60 0.04 -8.55 13.55
C ALA A 60 0.99 -8.35 14.75
N GLU A 61 2.25 -8.74 14.62
CA GLU A 61 3.26 -8.53 15.67
C GLU A 61 3.56 -7.04 15.88
N MET A 62 3.66 -6.27 14.79
CA MET A 62 3.86 -4.82 14.87
C MET A 62 2.70 -4.14 15.61
N PHE A 63 1.46 -4.57 15.34
CA PHE A 63 0.28 -4.06 16.03
C PHE A 63 0.35 -4.33 17.54
N GLU A 64 0.71 -5.54 17.94
CA GLU A 64 0.88 -5.89 19.34
C GLU A 64 2.00 -5.08 20.00
N GLN A 65 3.10 -4.85 19.30
CA GLN A 65 4.18 -4.00 19.79
C GLN A 65 3.76 -2.54 19.96
N MET A 66 2.96 -2.01 19.04
CA MET A 66 2.41 -0.65 19.16
C MET A 66 1.52 -0.50 20.40
N LYS A 67 0.76 -1.53 20.74
CA LYS A 67 -0.01 -1.56 22.01
C LYS A 67 0.92 -1.58 23.22
N ALA A 68 1.93 -2.43 23.20
CA ALA A 68 2.90 -2.55 24.29
C ALA A 68 3.67 -1.23 24.52
N ASP A 69 3.98 -0.52 23.45
CA ASP A 69 4.69 0.76 23.48
C ASP A 69 3.77 1.97 23.74
N ASN A 70 2.48 1.75 23.99
CA ASN A 70 1.46 2.78 24.19
C ASN A 70 1.35 3.79 23.03
N ILE A 71 1.68 3.39 21.83
CA ILE A 71 1.47 4.20 20.61
C ILE A 71 -0.01 4.21 20.24
N ILE A 72 -0.69 3.07 20.46
CA ILE A 72 -2.12 2.89 20.25
C ILE A 72 -2.77 2.24 21.46
N SER A 73 -4.09 2.36 21.55
CA SER A 73 -4.91 1.66 22.55
C SER A 73 -6.15 1.09 21.90
N THR A 74 -6.45 -0.16 22.21
CA THR A 74 -7.71 -0.81 21.82
C THR A 74 -8.76 -0.77 22.94
N ARG A 75 -8.46 -0.09 24.04
CA ARG A 75 -9.35 0.01 25.18
C ARG A 75 -10.67 0.69 24.78
N GLY A 76 -11.77 0.05 25.11
CA GLY A 76 -13.11 0.57 24.80
C GLY A 76 -13.61 0.23 23.40
N LEU A 77 -12.80 -0.43 22.57
CA LEU A 77 -13.24 -0.92 21.27
C LEU A 77 -14.08 -2.19 21.43
N LYS A 78 -15.03 -2.38 20.52
CA LYS A 78 -15.78 -3.63 20.42
C LYS A 78 -14.87 -4.77 19.98
N ALA A 79 -15.24 -6.02 20.32
CA ALA A 79 -14.47 -7.22 19.97
C ALA A 79 -14.29 -7.41 18.45
N ASP A 80 -15.25 -6.92 17.65
CA ASP A 80 -15.25 -7.00 16.19
C ASP A 80 -14.74 -5.73 15.51
N ALA A 81 -14.14 -4.80 16.26
CA ALA A 81 -13.59 -3.57 15.69
C ALA A 81 -12.50 -3.85 14.67
N VAL A 82 -12.52 -3.08 13.58
CA VAL A 82 -11.45 -3.12 12.57
C VAL A 82 -10.23 -2.36 13.09
N HIS A 83 -9.07 -3.01 13.09
CA HIS A 83 -7.82 -2.43 13.58
C HIS A 83 -6.92 -1.89 12.48
N PHE A 84 -7.02 -2.45 11.29
CA PHE A 84 -6.12 -2.17 10.17
C PHE A 84 -6.87 -1.58 9.00
N ASN A 85 -6.18 -0.75 8.24
CA ASN A 85 -6.63 -0.26 6.95
C ASN A 85 -5.51 -0.30 5.93
N GLU A 86 -5.90 -0.36 4.68
CA GLU A 86 -4.96 -0.27 3.56
C GLU A 86 -5.38 0.84 2.62
N MET A 87 -4.47 1.78 2.34
CA MET A 87 -4.59 2.71 1.24
C MET A 87 -3.88 2.14 0.03
N VAL A 88 -4.56 2.17 -1.12
CA VAL A 88 -3.96 1.82 -2.41
C VAL A 88 -4.04 3.05 -3.31
N PHE A 89 -2.87 3.51 -3.75
CA PHE A 89 -2.75 4.59 -4.73
C PHE A 89 -2.36 3.99 -6.06
N ASP A 90 -3.10 4.30 -7.10
CA ASP A 90 -2.75 3.92 -8.44
C ASP A 90 -2.99 5.03 -9.46
N VAL A 91 -2.27 4.97 -10.56
CA VAL A 91 -2.42 5.83 -11.72
C VAL A 91 -2.39 4.93 -12.93
N ASN A 92 -3.11 5.28 -14.00
CA ASN A 92 -3.09 4.48 -15.21
C ASN A 92 -1.65 4.27 -15.75
N SER A 93 -1.39 3.06 -16.22
CA SER A 93 -0.03 2.63 -16.60
C SER A 93 0.61 3.53 -17.67
N ALA A 94 -0.18 4.05 -18.59
CA ALA A 94 0.31 4.94 -19.66
C ALA A 94 0.91 6.24 -19.11
N TYR A 95 0.41 6.76 -18.00
CA TYR A 95 0.95 7.97 -17.38
C TYR A 95 2.43 7.82 -17.04
N PHE A 96 2.78 6.76 -16.33
CA PHE A 96 4.17 6.51 -15.96
C PHE A 96 5.03 6.17 -17.16
N ASP A 97 4.50 5.37 -18.09
CA ASP A 97 5.22 5.02 -19.32
C ASP A 97 5.58 6.26 -20.14
N ASN A 98 4.67 7.23 -20.21
CA ASN A 98 4.88 8.49 -20.94
C ASN A 98 5.79 9.50 -20.20
N HIS A 99 6.05 9.32 -18.90
CA HIS A 99 6.80 10.27 -18.08
C HIS A 99 8.13 9.73 -17.56
N GLY A 100 8.62 8.62 -18.09
CA GLY A 100 9.93 8.07 -17.74
C GLY A 100 9.91 6.71 -17.05
N GLY A 101 8.72 6.12 -16.85
CA GLY A 101 8.58 4.75 -16.36
C GLY A 101 8.90 4.59 -14.88
N TYR A 102 9.72 3.61 -14.56
CA TYR A 102 10.00 3.18 -13.18
C TYR A 102 10.49 4.32 -12.25
N GLU A 103 11.49 5.07 -12.66
CA GLU A 103 12.06 6.13 -11.81
C GLU A 103 11.06 7.26 -11.54
N TYR A 104 10.25 7.61 -12.53
CA TYR A 104 9.19 8.59 -12.33
C TYR A 104 8.10 8.06 -11.39
N ALA A 105 7.71 6.80 -11.54
CA ALA A 105 6.74 6.16 -10.64
C ALA A 105 7.25 6.13 -9.20
N ARG A 106 8.51 5.81 -9.00
CA ARG A 106 9.16 5.80 -7.69
C ARG A 106 9.11 7.16 -7.02
N GLN A 107 9.45 8.22 -7.73
CA GLN A 107 9.39 9.60 -7.22
C GLN A 107 7.95 10.03 -6.92
N PHE A 108 7.01 9.68 -7.80
CA PHE A 108 5.60 9.97 -7.62
C PHE A 108 5.05 9.32 -6.35
N TYR A 109 5.33 8.05 -6.15
CA TYR A 109 4.82 7.32 -4.99
C TYR A 109 5.56 7.64 -3.69
N GLU A 110 6.78 8.12 -3.75
CA GLU A 110 7.45 8.70 -2.58
C GLU A 110 6.68 9.93 -2.06
N GLU A 111 6.22 10.80 -2.95
CA GLU A 111 5.38 11.94 -2.58
C GLU A 111 3.99 11.49 -2.08
N ALA A 112 3.40 10.47 -2.72
CA ALA A 112 2.15 9.89 -2.25
C ALA A 112 2.30 9.29 -0.84
N TYR A 113 3.42 8.65 -0.54
CA TYR A 113 3.72 8.15 0.79
C TYR A 113 3.79 9.27 1.83
N LYS A 114 4.45 10.37 1.52
CA LYS A 114 4.49 11.55 2.41
C LYS A 114 3.09 12.08 2.72
N SER A 115 2.22 12.11 1.72
CA SER A 115 0.82 12.49 1.90
C SER A 115 0.07 11.49 2.77
N ALA A 116 0.31 10.19 2.58
CA ALA A 116 -0.28 9.14 3.43
C ALA A 116 0.13 9.29 4.89
N VAL A 117 1.40 9.61 5.16
CA VAL A 117 1.89 9.87 6.53
C VAL A 117 1.09 10.99 7.20
N GLU A 118 0.85 12.08 6.49
CA GLU A 118 0.04 13.19 7.01
C GLU A 118 -1.41 12.77 7.25
N ILE A 119 -2.01 12.03 6.33
CA ILE A 119 -3.41 11.56 6.43
C ILE A 119 -3.62 10.69 7.66
N VAL A 120 -2.70 9.76 7.93
CA VAL A 120 -2.82 8.83 9.05
C VAL A 120 -2.38 9.43 10.38
N GLY A 121 -1.75 10.59 10.38
CA GLY A 121 -1.34 11.30 11.59
C GLY A 121 0.10 11.02 12.05
N GLY A 122 0.89 10.35 11.24
CA GLY A 122 2.31 10.12 11.51
C GLY A 122 2.81 8.76 11.02
N GLU A 123 4.08 8.68 10.73
CA GLU A 123 4.75 7.47 10.23
C GLU A 123 4.68 6.30 11.22
N GLN A 124 4.62 6.59 12.53
CA GLN A 124 4.54 5.58 13.58
C GLN A 124 3.28 4.69 13.48
N TYR A 125 2.24 5.14 12.78
CA TYR A 125 1.01 4.37 12.58
C TYR A 125 1.02 3.51 11.32
N ILE A 126 2.02 3.65 10.47
CA ILE A 126 2.17 2.90 9.23
C ILE A 126 2.98 1.63 9.50
N LEU A 127 2.43 0.49 9.13
CA LEU A 127 3.09 -0.81 9.27
C LEU A 127 4.04 -1.09 8.10
N SER A 128 3.59 -0.78 6.90
CA SER A 128 4.36 -0.96 5.65
C SER A 128 3.84 -0.02 4.58
N ALA A 129 4.74 0.46 3.75
CA ALA A 129 4.42 1.20 2.53
C ALA A 129 5.33 0.69 1.41
N VAL A 130 4.74 0.05 0.41
CA VAL A 130 5.48 -0.58 -0.67
C VAL A 130 4.90 -0.23 -2.03
N MET A 131 5.75 0.24 -2.94
CA MET A 131 5.41 0.37 -4.35
C MET A 131 5.67 -0.97 -5.04
N HIS A 132 4.62 -1.53 -5.65
CA HIS A 132 4.76 -2.69 -6.52
C HIS A 132 5.14 -2.25 -7.93
N ALA A 133 6.20 -2.84 -8.45
CA ALA A 133 6.72 -2.62 -9.80
C ALA A 133 6.77 -3.93 -10.60
N ASP A 134 6.14 -4.97 -10.08
CA ASP A 134 6.23 -6.33 -10.59
C ASP A 134 4.94 -6.82 -11.27
N GLU A 135 3.97 -5.94 -11.51
CA GLU A 135 2.74 -6.29 -12.23
C GLU A 135 2.76 -5.74 -13.64
N ILE A 136 2.57 -6.61 -14.62
CA ILE A 136 2.47 -6.22 -16.03
C ILE A 136 1.02 -5.82 -16.37
N ASN A 137 0.87 -4.76 -17.13
CA ASN A 137 -0.40 -4.43 -17.78
C ASN A 137 -0.43 -5.08 -19.16
N ARG A 138 -1.03 -6.25 -19.26
CA ARG A 138 -1.01 -7.05 -20.52
C ARG A 138 -1.72 -6.34 -21.65
N ALA A 139 -2.87 -5.73 -21.40
CA ALA A 139 -3.64 -5.03 -22.42
C ALA A 139 -2.86 -3.84 -23.00
N MET A 140 -2.23 -3.05 -22.15
CA MET A 140 -1.41 -1.91 -22.59
C MET A 140 -0.13 -2.36 -23.28
N SER A 141 0.49 -3.43 -22.77
CA SER A 141 1.70 -4.01 -23.35
C SER A 141 1.44 -4.51 -24.78
N GLU A 142 0.33 -5.18 -24.98
CA GLU A 142 -0.10 -5.67 -26.30
C GLU A 142 -0.40 -4.51 -27.25
N ALA A 143 -1.13 -3.49 -26.77
CA ALA A 143 -1.49 -2.32 -27.57
C ALA A 143 -0.28 -1.50 -28.00
N LEU A 144 0.75 -1.38 -27.17
CA LEU A 144 1.94 -0.58 -27.44
C LEU A 144 3.12 -1.39 -28.00
N GLY A 145 3.02 -2.72 -28.06
CA GLY A 145 4.07 -3.60 -28.56
C GLY A 145 5.35 -3.61 -27.71
N LYS A 146 5.24 -3.31 -26.43
CA LYS A 146 6.33 -3.33 -25.43
C LYS A 146 5.78 -3.64 -24.06
N ASP A 147 6.64 -4.08 -23.14
CA ASP A 147 6.23 -4.33 -21.76
C ASP A 147 5.87 -3.02 -21.04
N VAL A 148 4.65 -2.95 -20.53
CA VAL A 148 4.13 -1.84 -19.74
C VAL A 148 3.71 -2.37 -18.39
N PHE A 149 4.18 -1.74 -17.32
CA PHE A 149 3.94 -2.17 -15.95
C PHE A 149 2.94 -1.26 -15.26
N HIS A 150 2.17 -1.87 -14.37
CA HIS A 150 1.21 -1.16 -13.53
C HIS A 150 1.83 -0.90 -12.16
N TYR A 151 2.30 0.32 -11.95
CA TYR A 151 2.87 0.74 -10.66
C TYR A 151 1.77 1.21 -9.73
N HIS A 152 1.81 0.75 -8.49
CA HIS A 152 0.87 1.16 -7.46
C HIS A 152 1.51 1.09 -6.07
N LEU A 153 0.96 1.86 -5.13
CA LEU A 153 1.46 1.96 -3.77
C LEU A 153 0.44 1.37 -2.80
N HIS A 154 0.89 0.46 -1.96
CA HIS A 154 0.13 -0.08 -0.84
C HIS A 154 0.66 0.48 0.47
N VAL A 155 -0.22 1.09 1.28
CA VAL A 155 0.10 1.60 2.61
C VAL A 155 -0.83 0.94 3.61
N VAL A 156 -0.27 0.08 4.46
CA VAL A 156 -1.01 -0.57 5.55
C VAL A 156 -0.76 0.19 6.84
N TYR A 157 -1.82 0.55 7.52
CA TYR A 157 -1.72 1.38 8.72
C TYR A 157 -2.79 1.01 9.75
N VAL A 158 -2.61 1.52 10.96
CA VAL A 158 -3.55 1.39 12.06
C VAL A 158 -4.51 2.57 12.04
N LEU A 159 -5.81 2.29 12.19
CA LEU A 159 -6.86 3.31 12.14
C LEU A 159 -6.67 4.40 13.18
N SER A 160 -6.95 5.63 12.78
CA SER A 160 -6.84 6.82 13.65
C SER A 160 -7.71 6.77 14.90
N LEU A 161 -8.82 6.03 14.86
CA LEU A 161 -9.73 5.89 16.01
C LEU A 161 -9.13 5.13 17.19
N ILE A 162 -8.08 4.34 16.96
CA ILE A 162 -7.37 3.60 18.00
C ILE A 162 -6.07 4.28 18.43
N HIS A 163 -5.71 5.41 17.81
CA HIS A 163 -4.60 6.24 18.25
C HIS A 163 -4.91 6.83 19.62
N ILE A 164 -3.89 6.92 20.47
CA ILE A 164 -4.04 7.60 21.75
C ILE A 164 -4.19 9.09 21.44
N SER A 165 -5.36 9.63 21.75
CA SER A 165 -5.60 11.05 21.63
C SER A 165 -4.75 11.79 22.68
N GLU A 166 -3.97 12.77 22.25
CA GLU A 166 -3.42 13.72 23.18
C GLU A 166 -4.58 14.43 23.91
N PRO A 167 -4.45 14.62 25.24
CA PRO A 167 -5.48 15.35 25.95
C PRO A 167 -5.62 16.74 25.34
N THR A 168 -6.80 17.03 24.82
CA THR A 168 -7.15 18.40 24.39
C THR A 168 -6.92 19.33 25.55
N ARG A 169 -5.93 20.18 25.45
CA ARG A 169 -5.74 21.30 26.39
C ARG A 169 -6.85 22.31 26.11
N HIS A 170 -7.79 22.37 27.01
CA HIS A 170 -8.76 23.47 27.07
C HIS A 170 -8.13 24.69 27.72
#